data_7dec8a5325f70b7004f2022f6d092a1d
#
_entry.id   7dec8a5325f70b7004f2022f6d092a1d
#
_cell.length_a   1.000
_cell.length_b   1.000
_cell.length_c   1.000
_cell.angle_alpha   90.00
_cell.angle_beta   90.00
_cell.angle_gamma   90.00
#
_symmetry.space_group_name_H-M   'P 1'
#
loop_
_entity.id
_entity.type
_entity.pdbx_description
1 polymer ?
#
loop_
_entity_poly.entity_id
_entity_poly.type
_entity_poly.pdbx_seq_one_letter_code
_entity_poly.pdbx_strand_id
1 'polypeptide(L)'
;TTKALDEKKIKPALQPKIDLKQFGEGKDLEYVISVTEMPKVKLNTLDSIKYKEYKVNLSKEETDKRIKEIASNQKNFVEVDQAKVANEGDLVTFDYKATVDGKEFKGSEGKNTQLELGKDLFIKGFDKQLIKAKKDEEIKVEAVLPEIFPEKELVGKKAIFMCKIISVKK
;
A
#
# COMPACT_ATOMS: atom_id res chain seq x y z
N THR A 1 -36.34 -48.22 1.39
CA THR A 1 -36.71 -46.78 1.39
C THR A 1 -36.16 -46.09 0.13
N THR A 2 -34.87 -46.16 -0.16
CA THR A 2 -34.22 -45.51 -1.32
C THR A 2 -34.84 -45.97 -2.63
N LYS A 3 -34.99 -47.28 -2.82
CA LYS A 3 -35.59 -47.88 -4.03
C LYS A 3 -37.01 -47.37 -4.31
N ALA A 4 -37.84 -47.22 -3.25
CA ALA A 4 -39.20 -46.71 -3.37
C ALA A 4 -39.26 -45.24 -3.73
N LEU A 5 -38.29 -44.43 -3.25
CA LEU A 5 -38.16 -43.02 -3.59
C LEU A 5 -37.68 -42.82 -5.03
N ASP A 6 -36.74 -43.65 -5.49
CA ASP A 6 -36.22 -43.61 -6.85
C ASP A 6 -37.29 -44.01 -7.88
N GLU A 7 -38.06 -45.07 -7.60
CA GLU A 7 -39.19 -45.49 -8.46
C GLU A 7 -40.23 -44.36 -8.63
N LYS A 8 -40.51 -43.62 -7.56
CA LYS A 8 -41.45 -42.49 -7.57
C LYS A 8 -40.81 -41.18 -8.02
N LYS A 9 -39.49 -41.16 -8.28
CA LYS A 9 -38.70 -39.96 -8.66
C LYS A 9 -38.84 -38.78 -7.67
N ILE A 10 -39.02 -39.11 -6.39
CA ILE A 10 -39.15 -38.12 -5.32
C ILE A 10 -37.75 -37.76 -4.80
N LYS A 11 -37.40 -36.50 -4.81
CA LYS A 11 -36.15 -35.97 -4.22
C LYS A 11 -36.45 -35.44 -2.83
N PRO A 12 -36.03 -36.12 -1.76
CA PRO A 12 -36.28 -35.66 -0.40
C PRO A 12 -35.45 -34.44 -0.08
N ALA A 13 -36.07 -33.41 0.51
CA ALA A 13 -35.39 -32.23 1.04
C ALA A 13 -34.79 -32.47 2.43
N LEU A 14 -35.38 -33.38 3.18
CA LEU A 14 -34.96 -33.78 4.52
C LEU A 14 -34.94 -35.32 4.62
N GLN A 15 -34.33 -35.82 5.68
CA GLN A 15 -34.31 -37.25 5.94
C GLN A 15 -35.75 -37.80 6.09
N PRO A 16 -36.16 -38.84 5.31
CA PRO A 16 -37.50 -39.39 5.38
C PRO A 16 -37.79 -40.00 6.76
N LYS A 17 -39.00 -39.78 7.27
CA LYS A 17 -39.49 -40.48 8.45
C LYS A 17 -40.12 -41.78 8.03
N ILE A 18 -39.76 -42.85 8.71
CA ILE A 18 -40.27 -44.20 8.45
C ILE A 18 -41.07 -44.65 9.67
N ASP A 19 -42.36 -44.86 9.47
CA ASP A 19 -43.26 -45.37 10.49
C ASP A 19 -43.63 -46.82 10.14
N LEU A 20 -43.20 -47.74 10.98
CA LEU A 20 -43.48 -49.19 10.81
C LEU A 20 -44.91 -49.51 11.28
N LYS A 21 -45.77 -49.99 10.37
CA LYS A 21 -47.17 -50.33 10.66
C LYS A 21 -47.30 -51.78 11.12
N GLN A 22 -46.67 -52.66 10.39
CA GLN A 22 -46.78 -54.13 10.67
C GLN A 22 -45.46 -54.82 10.37
N PHE A 23 -44.98 -55.55 11.34
CA PHE A 23 -43.82 -56.43 11.21
C PHE A 23 -44.01 -57.66 12.13
N GLY A 24 -43.87 -58.88 11.62
CA GLY A 24 -43.98 -60.10 12.42
C GLY A 24 -43.80 -61.35 11.56
N GLU A 25 -43.49 -62.43 12.22
CA GLU A 25 -43.27 -63.71 11.57
C GLU A 25 -44.52 -64.19 10.85
N GLY A 26 -44.41 -64.46 9.55
CA GLY A 26 -45.55 -64.87 8.70
C GLY A 26 -46.51 -63.78 8.26
N LYS A 27 -46.15 -62.48 8.50
CA LYS A 27 -46.95 -61.34 8.05
C LYS A 27 -46.11 -60.45 7.09
N ASP A 28 -46.82 -59.85 6.16
CA ASP A 28 -46.17 -58.88 5.25
C ASP A 28 -45.68 -57.67 6.00
N LEU A 29 -44.54 -57.13 5.55
CA LEU A 29 -43.93 -55.86 6.06
C LEU A 29 -44.71 -54.66 5.52
N GLU A 30 -45.41 -53.95 6.40
CA GLU A 30 -46.06 -52.68 6.04
C GLU A 30 -45.44 -51.50 6.76
N TYR A 31 -45.01 -50.51 6.01
CA TYR A 31 -44.45 -49.27 6.54
C TYR A 31 -44.86 -48.06 5.72
N VAL A 32 -44.91 -46.90 6.37
CA VAL A 32 -45.23 -45.63 5.76
C VAL A 32 -43.97 -44.77 5.76
N ILE A 33 -43.65 -44.18 4.62
CA ILE A 33 -42.54 -43.23 4.47
C ILE A 33 -43.14 -41.84 4.28
N SER A 34 -42.87 -40.95 5.24
CA SER A 34 -43.23 -39.53 5.14
C SER A 34 -42.04 -38.74 4.63
N VAL A 35 -42.20 -38.06 3.49
CA VAL A 35 -41.14 -37.35 2.79
C VAL A 35 -41.57 -35.92 2.54
N THR A 36 -40.67 -34.98 2.85
CA THR A 36 -40.80 -33.59 2.39
C THR A 36 -40.08 -33.47 1.05
N GLU A 37 -40.83 -33.21 -0.02
CA GLU A 37 -40.28 -33.11 -1.37
C GLU A 37 -39.64 -31.72 -1.59
N MET A 38 -38.53 -31.72 -2.31
CA MET A 38 -37.88 -30.50 -2.72
C MET A 38 -38.75 -29.76 -3.76
N PRO A 39 -39.09 -28.48 -3.54
CA PRO A 39 -39.97 -27.76 -4.46
C PRO A 39 -39.30 -27.56 -5.82
N LYS A 40 -40.06 -27.68 -6.89
CA LYS A 40 -39.61 -27.39 -8.25
C LYS A 40 -39.58 -25.86 -8.44
N VAL A 41 -38.40 -25.25 -8.39
CA VAL A 41 -38.23 -23.82 -8.63
C VAL A 41 -38.28 -23.59 -10.14
N LYS A 42 -39.24 -22.80 -10.59
CA LYS A 42 -39.27 -22.27 -11.96
C LYS A 42 -38.49 -20.94 -11.95
N LEU A 43 -37.38 -20.93 -12.66
CA LEU A 43 -36.65 -19.70 -12.89
C LEU A 43 -37.41 -18.84 -13.90
N ASN A 44 -37.65 -17.58 -13.56
CA ASN A 44 -38.15 -16.62 -14.54
C ASN A 44 -37.03 -16.31 -15.53
N THR A 45 -37.43 -15.89 -16.74
CA THR A 45 -36.47 -15.46 -17.77
C THR A 45 -35.66 -14.30 -17.26
N LEU A 46 -34.31 -14.41 -17.29
CA LEU A 46 -33.38 -13.36 -16.86
C LEU A 46 -33.33 -12.19 -17.83
N ASP A 47 -33.87 -12.36 -19.05
CA ASP A 47 -33.86 -11.39 -20.13
C ASP A 47 -34.60 -10.07 -19.80
N SER A 48 -35.49 -10.11 -18.81
CA SER A 48 -36.22 -8.92 -18.33
C SER A 48 -35.46 -8.07 -17.32
N ILE A 49 -34.31 -8.57 -16.80
CA ILE A 49 -33.53 -7.88 -15.80
C ILE A 49 -32.70 -6.78 -16.48
N LYS A 50 -33.09 -5.54 -16.25
CA LYS A 50 -32.33 -4.38 -16.69
C LYS A 50 -31.26 -4.05 -15.65
N TYR A 51 -30.00 -4.01 -16.06
CA TYR A 51 -28.90 -3.55 -15.22
C TYR A 51 -28.18 -2.37 -15.89
N LYS A 52 -27.57 -1.53 -15.08
CA LYS A 52 -26.72 -0.43 -15.57
C LYS A 52 -25.27 -0.90 -15.54
N GLU A 53 -24.66 -0.99 -16.70
CA GLU A 53 -23.22 -1.24 -16.82
C GLU A 53 -22.50 0.12 -16.82
N TYR A 54 -21.61 0.29 -15.85
CA TYR A 54 -20.78 1.49 -15.77
C TYR A 54 -19.45 1.21 -16.48
N LYS A 55 -19.16 1.96 -17.54
CA LYS A 55 -17.86 1.92 -18.23
C LYS A 55 -17.03 3.10 -17.78
N VAL A 56 -15.86 2.82 -17.24
CA VAL A 56 -14.89 3.85 -16.88
C VAL A 56 -14.03 4.12 -18.12
N ASN A 57 -14.12 5.33 -18.65
CA ASN A 57 -13.25 5.80 -19.71
C ASN A 57 -12.12 6.60 -19.07
N LEU A 58 -10.92 6.05 -19.10
CA LEU A 58 -9.72 6.75 -18.65
C LEU A 58 -9.26 7.69 -19.77
N SER A 59 -9.06 8.96 -19.43
CA SER A 59 -8.46 9.91 -20.35
C SER A 59 -6.96 9.62 -20.52
N LYS A 60 -6.41 9.94 -21.68
CA LYS A 60 -4.98 9.81 -21.92
C LYS A 60 -4.17 10.67 -20.94
N GLU A 61 -4.67 11.84 -20.61
CA GLU A 61 -4.04 12.77 -19.66
C GLU A 61 -3.91 12.18 -18.26
N GLU A 62 -4.95 11.50 -17.76
CA GLU A 62 -4.91 10.83 -16.45
C GLU A 62 -3.93 9.67 -16.45
N THR A 63 -3.88 8.91 -17.55
CA THR A 63 -2.91 7.82 -17.73
C THR A 63 -1.48 8.35 -17.74
N ASP A 64 -1.20 9.38 -18.53
CA ASP A 64 0.13 10.01 -18.63
C ASP A 64 0.56 10.63 -17.29
N LYS A 65 -0.37 11.25 -16.56
CA LYS A 65 -0.12 11.77 -15.22
C LYS A 65 0.30 10.66 -14.26
N ARG A 66 -0.42 9.54 -14.29
CA ARG A 66 -0.11 8.40 -13.42
C ARG A 66 1.24 7.75 -13.77
N ILE A 67 1.56 7.64 -15.05
CA ILE A 67 2.86 7.15 -15.51
C ILE A 67 3.99 8.06 -15.00
N LYS A 68 3.82 9.38 -15.10
CA LYS A 68 4.81 10.35 -14.58
C LYS A 68 4.98 10.24 -13.06
N GLU A 69 3.90 10.07 -12.30
CA GLU A 69 3.96 9.86 -10.85
C GLU A 69 4.74 8.58 -10.50
N ILE A 70 4.46 7.48 -11.20
CA ILE A 70 5.19 6.21 -10.99
C ILE A 70 6.66 6.37 -11.33
N ALA A 71 6.97 6.97 -12.47
CA ALA A 71 8.34 7.22 -12.90
C ALA A 71 9.11 8.10 -11.92
N SER A 72 8.47 9.13 -11.36
CA SER A 72 9.09 10.02 -10.37
C SER A 72 9.42 9.31 -9.04
N ASN A 73 8.67 8.26 -8.69
CA ASN A 73 8.91 7.48 -7.47
C ASN A 73 9.90 6.32 -7.66
N GLN A 74 10.20 5.94 -8.92
CA GLN A 74 11.14 4.87 -9.27
C GLN A 74 12.39 5.41 -9.97
N LYS A 75 12.93 6.49 -9.43
CA LYS A 75 14.17 7.05 -9.96
C LYS A 75 15.35 6.12 -9.67
N ASN A 76 16.11 5.79 -10.71
CA ASN A 76 17.41 5.13 -10.59
C ASN A 76 18.50 6.20 -10.66
N PHE A 77 19.10 6.48 -9.52
CA PHE A 77 20.19 7.45 -9.44
C PHE A 77 21.53 6.82 -9.81
N VAL A 78 22.20 7.43 -10.77
CA VAL A 78 23.54 7.01 -11.22
C VAL A 78 24.58 8.01 -10.70
N GLU A 79 25.69 7.50 -10.17
CA GLU A 79 26.78 8.35 -9.68
C GLU A 79 27.38 9.17 -10.84
N VAL A 80 27.57 10.46 -10.62
CA VAL A 80 28.14 11.37 -11.60
C VAL A 80 29.58 11.72 -11.25
N ASP A 81 30.37 12.04 -12.29
CA ASP A 81 31.76 12.41 -12.14
C ASP A 81 31.97 13.57 -11.16
N GLN A 82 33.14 13.55 -10.48
CA GLN A 82 33.52 14.50 -9.41
C GLN A 82 33.44 15.99 -9.81
N ALA A 83 33.49 16.32 -11.09
CA ALA A 83 33.46 17.69 -11.61
C ALA A 83 32.06 18.32 -11.68
N LYS A 84 30.98 17.48 -11.55
CA LYS A 84 29.60 17.97 -11.68
C LYS A 84 29.06 18.49 -10.35
N VAL A 85 28.36 19.60 -10.43
CA VAL A 85 27.67 20.22 -9.30
C VAL A 85 26.28 19.59 -9.12
N ALA A 86 25.82 19.50 -7.88
CA ALA A 86 24.47 19.06 -7.52
C ALA A 86 23.42 20.07 -7.99
N ASN A 87 22.37 19.59 -8.63
CA ASN A 87 21.21 20.36 -9.06
C ASN A 87 19.94 19.90 -8.37
N GLU A 88 18.88 20.66 -8.53
CA GLU A 88 17.56 20.26 -8.09
C GLU A 88 17.13 18.94 -8.77
N GLY A 89 16.64 17.98 -7.97
CA GLY A 89 16.28 16.64 -8.41
C GLY A 89 17.39 15.60 -8.31
N ASP A 90 18.64 15.99 -8.02
CA ASP A 90 19.76 15.08 -7.79
C ASP A 90 19.73 14.51 -6.35
N LEU A 91 20.25 13.30 -6.19
CA LEU A 91 20.42 12.67 -4.89
C LEU A 91 21.82 12.94 -4.36
N VAL A 92 21.93 13.64 -3.24
CA VAL A 92 23.21 13.94 -2.58
C VAL A 92 23.36 13.06 -1.36
N THR A 93 24.51 12.39 -1.24
CA THR A 93 24.92 11.66 -0.04
C THR A 93 25.94 12.51 0.72
N PHE A 94 25.70 12.76 2.00
CA PHE A 94 26.56 13.60 2.82
C PHE A 94 26.61 13.14 4.27
N ASP A 95 27.69 13.47 4.94
CA ASP A 95 27.81 13.42 6.39
C ASP A 95 27.51 14.81 6.95
N TYR A 96 26.87 14.89 8.10
CA TYR A 96 26.65 16.18 8.75
C TYR A 96 26.94 16.15 10.24
N LYS A 97 27.36 17.30 10.76
CA LYS A 97 27.40 17.62 12.18
C LYS A 97 26.66 18.92 12.41
N ALA A 98 25.71 18.92 13.31
CA ALA A 98 24.89 20.08 13.64
C ALA A 98 25.22 20.62 15.04
N THR A 99 25.18 21.92 15.19
CA THR A 99 25.32 22.60 16.48
C THR A 99 24.25 23.68 16.62
N VAL A 100 23.74 23.85 17.84
CA VAL A 100 22.86 24.95 18.22
C VAL A 100 23.56 25.74 19.31
N ASP A 101 23.77 27.03 19.10
CA ASP A 101 24.51 27.91 20.01
C ASP A 101 25.90 27.34 20.41
N GLY A 102 26.55 26.63 19.46
CA GLY A 102 27.86 26.01 19.66
C GLY A 102 27.85 24.70 20.47
N LYS A 103 26.70 24.18 20.82
CA LYS A 103 26.55 22.90 21.57
C LYS A 103 26.01 21.80 20.67
N GLU A 104 26.57 20.62 20.80
CA GLU A 104 26.04 19.41 20.17
C GLU A 104 24.79 18.92 20.91
N PHE A 105 23.87 18.29 20.22
CA PHE A 105 22.64 17.72 20.77
C PHE A 105 22.43 16.29 20.30
N LYS A 106 21.53 15.55 20.92
CA LYS A 106 21.25 14.16 20.53
C LYS A 106 20.72 14.10 19.10
N GLY A 107 21.43 13.38 18.20
CA GLY A 107 21.09 13.32 16.78
C GLY A 107 21.70 14.47 15.95
N SER A 108 22.66 15.23 16.53
CA SER A 108 23.36 16.31 15.83
C SER A 108 24.33 15.83 14.74
N GLU A 109 24.60 14.52 14.66
CA GLU A 109 25.45 13.96 13.61
C GLU A 109 24.74 12.84 12.84
N GLY A 110 25.01 12.77 11.55
CA GLY A 110 24.59 11.70 10.67
C GLY A 110 25.63 11.39 9.61
N LYS A 111 25.78 10.12 9.29
CA LYS A 111 26.71 9.64 8.26
C LYS A 111 25.94 8.99 7.12
N ASN A 112 26.47 9.16 5.89
CA ASN A 112 25.86 8.61 4.67
C ASN A 112 24.37 8.97 4.51
N THR A 113 23.98 10.16 4.94
CA THR A 113 22.63 10.65 4.80
C THR A 113 22.35 10.97 3.33
N GLN A 114 21.24 10.47 2.81
CA GLN A 114 20.82 10.68 1.43
C GLN A 114 19.66 11.67 1.38
N LEU A 115 19.76 12.66 0.51
CA LEU A 115 18.75 13.69 0.33
C LEU A 115 18.55 13.99 -1.16
N GLU A 116 17.33 13.87 -1.64
CA GLU A 116 16.95 14.36 -2.97
C GLU A 116 16.70 15.87 -2.89
N LEU A 117 17.48 16.65 -3.62
CA LEU A 117 17.40 18.10 -3.60
C LEU A 117 16.11 18.61 -4.26
N GLY A 118 15.49 19.64 -3.68
CA GLY A 118 14.28 20.29 -4.19
C GLY A 118 12.96 19.73 -3.67
N LYS A 119 13.00 18.74 -2.77
CA LYS A 119 11.78 18.17 -2.14
C LYS A 119 11.53 18.64 -0.70
N ASP A 120 12.46 19.44 -0.13
CA ASP A 120 12.40 19.88 1.28
C ASP A 120 12.14 18.76 2.30
N LEU A 121 12.70 17.55 2.06
CA LEU A 121 12.43 16.35 2.85
C LEU A 121 13.14 16.30 4.21
N PHE A 122 14.20 17.07 4.39
CA PHE A 122 15.00 17.07 5.62
C PHE A 122 14.58 18.24 6.55
N ILE A 123 15.04 19.42 6.27
CA ILE A 123 14.66 20.65 6.98
C ILE A 123 14.36 21.72 5.92
N LYS A 124 13.31 22.48 6.10
CA LYS A 124 12.88 23.48 5.13
C LYS A 124 14.00 24.44 4.75
N GLY A 125 14.33 24.52 3.45
CA GLY A 125 15.38 25.36 2.91
C GLY A 125 16.81 24.84 3.08
N PHE A 126 16.97 23.61 3.61
CA PHE A 126 18.27 22.96 3.77
C PHE A 126 18.85 22.54 2.42
N ASP A 127 18.07 21.88 1.61
CA ASP A 127 18.44 21.37 0.29
C ASP A 127 18.81 22.48 -0.70
N LYS A 128 18.19 23.65 -0.61
CA LYS A 128 18.55 24.81 -1.44
C LYS A 128 20.01 25.29 -1.26
N GLN A 129 20.54 25.11 -0.07
CA GLN A 129 21.91 25.50 0.24
C GLN A 129 22.94 24.44 -0.21
N LEU A 130 22.48 23.21 -0.48
CA LEU A 130 23.29 22.13 -1.05
C LEU A 130 23.28 22.13 -2.59
N ILE A 131 22.44 22.94 -3.22
CA ILE A 131 22.48 23.15 -4.67
C ILE A 131 23.84 23.76 -5.06
N LYS A 132 24.45 23.24 -6.12
CA LYS A 132 25.79 23.54 -6.62
C LYS A 132 26.94 22.94 -5.78
N ALA A 133 26.64 22.13 -4.77
CA ALA A 133 27.64 21.40 -4.02
C ALA A 133 28.41 20.41 -4.92
N LYS A 134 29.70 20.24 -4.63
CA LYS A 134 30.56 19.25 -5.30
C LYS A 134 30.91 18.12 -4.36
N LYS A 135 31.31 16.98 -4.92
CA LYS A 135 31.88 15.88 -4.15
C LYS A 135 33.10 16.34 -3.35
N ASP A 136 33.25 15.87 -2.13
CA ASP A 136 34.29 16.17 -1.15
C ASP A 136 34.31 17.66 -0.65
N GLU A 137 33.27 18.43 -0.97
CA GLU A 137 33.10 19.79 -0.48
C GLU A 137 32.47 19.78 0.92
N GLU A 138 32.97 20.68 1.79
CA GLU A 138 32.40 20.95 3.10
C GLU A 138 31.59 22.26 3.03
N ILE A 139 30.30 22.14 3.32
CA ILE A 139 29.34 23.25 3.22
C ILE A 139 28.71 23.49 4.57
N LYS A 140 28.71 24.75 4.99
CA LYS A 140 27.96 25.21 6.16
C LYS A 140 26.54 25.54 5.75
N VAL A 141 25.57 24.83 6.31
CA VAL A 141 24.14 25.04 6.06
C VAL A 141 23.49 25.56 7.34
N GLU A 142 22.73 26.63 7.23
CA GLU A 142 21.95 27.17 8.35
C GLU A 142 20.47 26.82 8.15
N ALA A 143 19.87 26.18 9.14
CA ALA A 143 18.47 25.81 9.09
C ALA A 143 17.80 25.99 10.45
N VAL A 144 16.49 26.22 10.43
CA VAL A 144 15.67 26.32 11.64
C VAL A 144 15.08 24.96 11.94
N LEU A 145 15.28 24.46 13.15
CA LEU A 145 14.77 23.17 13.57
C LEU A 145 13.23 23.19 13.60
N PRO A 146 12.57 22.14 13.04
CA PRO A 146 11.12 22.07 12.92
C PRO A 146 10.44 21.88 14.29
N GLU A 147 9.15 22.21 14.36
CA GLU A 147 8.33 22.06 15.57
C GLU A 147 8.21 20.61 16.07
N ILE A 148 8.44 19.63 15.19
CA ILE A 148 8.35 18.18 15.48
C ILE A 148 9.71 17.63 15.95
N PHE A 149 10.64 18.48 16.36
CA PHE A 149 11.96 18.01 16.82
C PHE A 149 11.85 17.33 18.20
N PRO A 150 12.58 16.20 18.46
CA PRO A 150 12.48 15.44 19.71
C PRO A 150 12.78 16.25 20.98
N GLU A 151 13.69 17.21 20.89
CA GLU A 151 14.06 18.10 22.01
C GLU A 151 13.30 19.43 21.91
N LYS A 152 12.28 19.59 22.74
CA LYS A 152 11.41 20.77 22.76
C LYS A 152 12.16 22.09 22.98
N GLU A 153 13.31 22.05 23.65
CA GLU A 153 14.14 23.23 23.92
C GLU A 153 14.88 23.75 22.69
N LEU A 154 15.00 22.94 21.64
CA LEU A 154 15.69 23.26 20.39
C LEU A 154 14.73 23.65 19.25
N VAL A 155 13.44 23.48 19.45
CA VAL A 155 12.40 23.83 18.47
C VAL A 155 12.47 25.30 18.12
N GLY A 156 12.49 25.60 16.82
CA GLY A 156 12.56 26.97 16.30
C GLY A 156 13.91 27.65 16.41
N LYS A 157 14.93 27.00 17.00
CA LYS A 157 16.29 27.55 17.05
C LYS A 157 17.02 27.36 15.73
N LYS A 158 17.94 28.26 15.44
CA LYS A 158 18.84 28.14 14.29
C LYS A 158 19.93 27.13 14.61
N ALA A 159 20.04 26.10 13.80
CA ALA A 159 21.10 25.11 13.84
C ALA A 159 22.06 25.33 12.68
N ILE A 160 23.34 25.12 12.95
CA ILE A 160 24.40 25.19 11.95
C ILE A 160 24.84 23.77 11.66
N PHE A 161 24.71 23.35 10.42
CA PHE A 161 25.10 22.04 9.91
C PHE A 161 26.39 22.18 9.10
N MET A 162 27.42 21.46 9.52
CA MET A 162 28.62 21.27 8.72
C MET A 162 28.44 19.99 7.91
N CYS A 163 28.22 20.12 6.63
CA CYS A 163 27.90 19.02 5.71
C CYS A 163 29.12 18.72 4.83
N LYS A 164 29.58 17.46 4.84
CA LYS A 164 30.60 16.96 3.95
C LYS A 164 29.96 16.09 2.86
N ILE A 165 30.05 16.51 1.63
CA ILE A 165 29.45 15.82 0.48
C ILE A 165 30.29 14.59 0.10
N ILE A 166 29.67 13.42 0.09
CA ILE A 166 30.32 12.15 -0.27
C ILE A 166 30.12 11.82 -1.74
N SER A 167 28.88 11.94 -2.22
CA SER A 167 28.57 11.68 -3.63
C SER A 167 27.34 12.45 -4.10
N VAL A 168 27.34 12.72 -5.40
CA VAL A 168 26.19 13.29 -6.12
C VAL A 168 25.75 12.28 -7.16
N LYS A 169 24.46 11.96 -7.20
CA LYS A 169 23.85 11.00 -8.13
C LYS A 169 22.71 11.69 -8.87
N LYS A 170 22.61 11.39 -10.15
CA LYS A 170 21.55 11.88 -11.06
C LYS A 170 20.59 10.78 -11.46
#